data_cf75a3f35d8dd123d072b2b7797cac64
#
_entry.id   cf75a3f35d8dd123d072b2b7797cac64
#
_cell.length_a   1.000
_cell.length_b   1.000
_cell.length_c   1.000
_cell.angle_alpha   90.00
_cell.angle_beta   90.00
_cell.angle_gamma   90.00
#
_symmetry.space_group_name_H-M   'P 1'
#
loop_
_entity.id
_entity.type
_entity.pdbx_description
1 polymer ?
#
loop_
_entity_poly.entity_id
_entity_poly.type
_entity_poly.pdbx_seq_one_letter_code
_entity_poly.pdbx_strand_id
1 'polypeptide(L)'
;MSKVFIGGKEYFPGIGKISYEGKDSDNPLAFKFYDENRIVAGKSMKEHLRFAVAYWHTLTEDGSDPFGDATQDRPWNQAKDSLKKAEERADAAFEFFTKLGVPYYCFHDVDAAPDANDTDDVTEYEKTIETVSGMLLERQKASGIKLLWNTANMFSHPRYMNGAATNPDFRVLTWAAVQVKAMLDANVKLGGKNYVFWGGREG
;
A
#
# COMPACT_ATOMS: atom_id res chain seq x y z
N MET A 1 9.19 15.80 -21.40
CA MET A 1 8.39 14.71 -20.79
C MET A 1 8.17 15.09 -19.35
N SER A 2 6.95 15.03 -18.86
CA SER A 2 6.66 15.24 -17.42
C SER A 2 7.36 14.15 -16.61
N LYS A 3 7.94 14.50 -15.48
CA LYS A 3 8.60 13.56 -14.56
C LYS A 3 7.54 12.51 -14.10
N VAL A 4 7.80 11.24 -14.33
CA VAL A 4 6.85 10.14 -14.06
C VAL A 4 7.07 9.54 -12.67
N PHE A 5 8.02 10.07 -11.89
CA PHE A 5 8.32 9.65 -10.53
C PHE A 5 8.53 10.87 -9.64
N ILE A 6 8.32 10.72 -8.34
CA ILE A 6 8.28 11.81 -7.35
C ILE A 6 9.57 11.89 -6.56
N GLY A 7 10.15 10.76 -6.18
CA GLY A 7 11.37 10.66 -5.39
C GLY A 7 12.64 11.13 -6.09
N GLY A 8 13.75 11.00 -5.39
CA GLY A 8 15.08 11.32 -5.92
C GLY A 8 15.66 10.26 -6.86
N LYS A 9 15.16 9.02 -6.79
CA LYS A 9 15.61 7.84 -7.54
C LYS A 9 14.46 7.30 -8.38
N GLU A 10 14.75 6.89 -9.61
CA GLU A 10 13.82 6.15 -10.45
C GLU A 10 14.03 4.65 -10.22
N TYR A 11 12.96 3.92 -9.90
CA TYR A 11 13.00 2.49 -9.60
C TYR A 11 12.65 1.62 -10.82
N PHE A 12 11.88 2.16 -11.77
CA PHE A 12 11.44 1.45 -12.97
C PHE A 12 11.89 2.20 -14.23
N PRO A 13 13.22 2.30 -14.48
CA PRO A 13 13.76 3.10 -15.59
C PRO A 13 13.35 2.52 -16.94
N GLY A 14 13.15 3.40 -17.91
CA GLY A 14 12.78 3.02 -19.29
C GLY A 14 11.31 2.66 -19.49
N ILE A 15 10.51 2.62 -18.42
CA ILE A 15 9.06 2.39 -18.49
C ILE A 15 8.33 3.72 -18.37
N GLY A 16 7.54 4.07 -19.39
CA GLY A 16 6.61 5.20 -19.37
C GLY A 16 5.27 4.84 -18.75
N LYS A 17 4.30 5.75 -18.86
CA LYS A 17 2.92 5.45 -18.45
C LYS A 17 2.34 4.39 -19.40
N ILE A 18 1.83 3.30 -18.82
CA ILE A 18 1.13 2.23 -19.54
C ILE A 18 -0.29 2.73 -19.87
N SER A 19 -0.70 2.53 -21.11
CA SER A 19 -2.00 2.99 -21.62
C SER A 19 -2.68 1.92 -22.48
N TYR A 20 -3.94 2.16 -22.81
CA TYR A 20 -4.67 1.34 -23.75
C TYR A 20 -4.19 1.61 -25.20
N GLU A 21 -3.85 0.54 -25.91
CA GLU A 21 -3.40 0.60 -27.32
C GLU A 21 -4.21 -0.33 -28.23
N GLY A 22 -5.18 -1.07 -27.66
CA GLY A 22 -5.99 -2.02 -28.40
C GLY A 22 -5.39 -3.42 -28.50
N LYS A 23 -6.24 -4.36 -28.94
CA LYS A 23 -5.93 -5.81 -28.92
C LYS A 23 -4.76 -6.21 -29.83
N ASP A 24 -4.52 -5.44 -30.87
CA ASP A 24 -3.53 -5.73 -31.89
C ASP A 24 -2.16 -5.04 -31.63
N SER A 25 -2.00 -4.38 -30.48
CA SER A 25 -0.73 -3.77 -30.10
C SER A 25 0.35 -4.83 -29.85
N ASP A 26 1.54 -4.61 -30.41
CA ASP A 26 2.75 -5.42 -30.15
C ASP A 26 3.47 -5.01 -28.86
N ASN A 27 3.06 -3.92 -28.20
CA ASN A 27 3.66 -3.46 -26.96
C ASN A 27 3.28 -4.40 -25.80
N PRO A 28 4.25 -5.10 -25.16
CA PRO A 28 3.96 -6.03 -24.07
C PRO A 28 3.46 -5.32 -22.79
N LEU A 29 3.70 -4.01 -22.67
CA LEU A 29 3.28 -3.21 -21.52
C LEU A 29 1.99 -2.42 -21.77
N ALA A 30 1.33 -2.58 -22.92
CA ALA A 30 0.05 -1.91 -23.19
C ALA A 30 -1.15 -2.65 -22.60
N PHE A 31 -2.17 -1.93 -22.17
CA PHE A 31 -3.49 -2.50 -21.94
C PHE A 31 -4.14 -2.79 -23.30
N LYS A 32 -4.48 -4.05 -23.55
CA LYS A 32 -5.03 -4.49 -24.84
C LYS A 32 -6.55 -4.58 -24.84
N PHE A 33 -7.17 -4.76 -23.69
CA PHE A 33 -8.60 -5.00 -23.55
C PHE A 33 -9.31 -3.97 -22.66
N TYR A 34 -8.62 -3.43 -21.69
CA TYR A 34 -9.15 -2.41 -20.80
C TYR A 34 -8.88 -1.01 -21.35
N ASP A 35 -9.93 -0.35 -21.84
CA ASP A 35 -9.94 1.07 -22.19
C ASP A 35 -10.66 1.84 -21.09
N GLU A 36 -9.90 2.61 -20.32
CA GLU A 36 -10.42 3.41 -19.20
C GLU A 36 -11.49 4.44 -19.61
N ASN A 37 -11.45 4.88 -20.86
CA ASN A 37 -12.35 5.91 -21.40
C ASN A 37 -13.59 5.34 -22.12
N ARG A 38 -13.65 4.03 -22.34
CA ARG A 38 -14.82 3.41 -22.98
C ARG A 38 -16.09 3.68 -22.17
N ILE A 39 -17.12 4.17 -22.85
CA ILE A 39 -18.42 4.45 -22.22
C ILE A 39 -19.29 3.19 -22.23
N VAL A 40 -19.77 2.80 -21.05
CA VAL A 40 -20.70 1.70 -20.83
C VAL A 40 -21.80 2.21 -19.88
N ALA A 41 -23.06 2.05 -20.28
CA ALA A 41 -24.22 2.50 -19.48
C ALA A 41 -24.10 3.97 -19.00
N GLY A 42 -23.57 4.85 -19.86
CA GLY A 42 -23.46 6.30 -19.58
C GLY A 42 -22.27 6.73 -18.70
N LYS A 43 -21.38 5.81 -18.30
CA LYS A 43 -20.17 6.09 -17.53
C LYS A 43 -18.93 5.49 -18.20
N SER A 44 -17.77 6.09 -17.98
CA SER A 44 -16.51 5.52 -18.42
C SER A 44 -16.14 4.25 -17.62
N MET A 45 -15.33 3.39 -18.21
CA MET A 45 -14.86 2.18 -17.50
C MET A 45 -14.11 2.51 -16.20
N LYS A 46 -13.33 3.59 -16.16
CA LYS A 46 -12.65 4.05 -14.92
C LYS A 46 -13.63 4.53 -13.83
N GLU A 47 -14.84 4.95 -14.18
CA GLU A 47 -15.88 5.28 -13.20
C GLU A 47 -16.60 4.04 -12.67
N HIS A 48 -16.66 2.95 -13.47
CA HIS A 48 -17.18 1.67 -13.04
C HIS A 48 -16.18 0.89 -12.19
N LEU A 49 -14.91 0.90 -12.56
CA LEU A 49 -13.85 0.07 -11.99
C LEU A 49 -12.78 0.95 -11.30
N ARG A 50 -12.80 0.97 -9.98
CA ARG A 50 -11.81 1.68 -9.16
C ARG A 50 -10.63 0.77 -8.84
N PHE A 51 -9.73 0.57 -9.81
CA PHE A 51 -8.54 -0.22 -9.59
C PHE A 51 -7.61 0.40 -8.56
N ALA A 52 -7.10 -0.42 -7.65
CA ALA A 52 -6.10 -0.06 -6.66
C ALA A 52 -4.95 -1.06 -6.68
N VAL A 53 -3.74 -0.59 -6.43
CA VAL A 53 -2.59 -1.47 -6.18
C VAL A 53 -2.50 -1.78 -4.69
N ALA A 54 -2.36 -3.06 -4.37
CA ALA A 54 -2.12 -3.53 -3.01
C ALA A 54 -0.62 -3.46 -2.70
N TYR A 55 -0.25 -2.81 -1.59
CA TYR A 55 1.14 -2.71 -1.17
C TYR A 55 1.78 -4.08 -0.92
N TRP A 56 1.07 -4.96 -0.22
CA TRP A 56 1.64 -6.24 0.25
C TRP A 56 2.06 -7.18 -0.86
N HIS A 57 1.33 -7.28 -1.97
CA HIS A 57 1.72 -8.12 -3.10
C HIS A 57 2.80 -7.51 -3.97
N THR A 58 2.79 -6.19 -4.11
CA THR A 58 3.61 -5.51 -5.11
C THR A 58 4.94 -5.03 -4.54
N LEU A 59 4.93 -4.51 -3.31
CA LEU A 59 6.04 -3.75 -2.77
C LEU A 59 6.72 -4.42 -1.58
N THR A 60 6.01 -5.24 -0.81
CA THR A 60 6.56 -5.87 0.39
C THR A 60 6.80 -7.37 0.23
N GLU A 61 6.09 -8.03 -0.67
CA GLU A 61 6.29 -9.45 -0.96
C GLU A 61 7.72 -9.71 -1.46
N ASP A 62 8.39 -10.66 -0.84
CA ASP A 62 9.77 -11.01 -1.11
C ASP A 62 9.94 -12.37 -1.82
N GLY A 63 8.83 -13.03 -2.13
CA GLY A 63 8.81 -14.32 -2.81
C GLY A 63 8.97 -15.51 -1.87
N SER A 64 8.92 -15.30 -0.55
CA SER A 64 8.84 -16.40 0.41
C SER A 64 7.45 -17.04 0.38
N ASP A 65 7.41 -18.36 0.59
CA ASP A 65 6.20 -19.14 0.69
C ASP A 65 6.40 -20.33 1.64
N PRO A 66 5.39 -21.20 1.87
CA PRO A 66 5.55 -22.39 2.72
C PRO A 66 6.62 -23.39 2.24
N PHE A 67 7.17 -23.24 1.05
CA PHE A 67 8.12 -24.17 0.43
C PHE A 67 9.54 -23.62 0.34
N GLY A 68 9.75 -22.32 0.55
CA GLY A 68 11.08 -21.75 0.45
C GLY A 68 11.22 -20.32 0.96
N ASP A 69 12.49 -19.93 1.13
CA ASP A 69 12.89 -18.61 1.57
C ASP A 69 12.69 -17.53 0.49
N ALA A 70 12.84 -16.28 0.90
CA ALA A 70 12.76 -15.13 0.03
C ALA A 70 13.66 -15.21 -1.21
N THR A 71 13.09 -14.98 -2.39
CA THR A 71 13.78 -15.05 -3.69
C THR A 71 13.81 -13.72 -4.43
N GLN A 72 13.12 -12.69 -3.92
CA GLN A 72 13.01 -11.38 -4.55
C GLN A 72 13.71 -10.31 -3.72
N ASP A 73 14.75 -9.73 -4.29
CA ASP A 73 15.42 -8.57 -3.72
C ASP A 73 14.78 -7.27 -4.23
N ARG A 74 14.16 -6.53 -3.30
CA ARG A 74 13.48 -5.27 -3.63
C ARG A 74 14.41 -4.08 -3.36
N PRO A 75 14.78 -3.30 -4.39
CA PRO A 75 15.71 -2.16 -4.23
C PRO A 75 15.27 -1.09 -3.25
N TRP A 76 13.97 -1.00 -2.97
CA TRP A 76 13.37 -0.04 -2.02
C TRP A 76 13.21 -0.59 -0.60
N ASN A 77 13.67 -1.82 -0.33
CA ASN A 77 13.62 -2.44 1.00
C ASN A 77 15.00 -2.59 1.65
N GLN A 78 16.06 -1.99 1.06
CA GLN A 78 17.44 -2.17 1.48
C GLN A 78 17.89 -1.26 2.64
N ALA A 79 17.19 -0.16 2.88
CA ALA A 79 17.49 0.74 3.99
C ALA A 79 17.36 0.02 5.35
N LYS A 80 18.35 0.23 6.24
CA LYS A 80 18.31 -0.32 7.61
C LYS A 80 17.40 0.48 8.53
N ASP A 81 17.30 1.78 8.31
CA ASP A 81 16.41 2.66 9.04
C ASP A 81 14.98 2.49 8.52
N SER A 82 14.03 2.22 9.43
CA SER A 82 12.63 1.90 9.10
C SER A 82 11.91 3.05 8.43
N LEU A 83 12.14 4.29 8.86
CA LEU A 83 11.50 5.46 8.23
C LEU A 83 12.09 5.72 6.85
N LYS A 84 13.41 5.51 6.68
CA LYS A 84 14.04 5.60 5.36
C LYS A 84 13.55 4.51 4.42
N LYS A 85 13.38 3.29 4.91
CA LYS A 85 12.76 2.19 4.15
C LYS A 85 11.32 2.53 3.75
N ALA A 86 10.53 3.09 4.67
CA ALA A 86 9.17 3.56 4.38
C ALA A 86 9.15 4.63 3.28
N GLU A 87 10.07 5.60 3.33
CA GLU A 87 10.20 6.65 2.33
C GLU A 87 10.55 6.08 0.95
N GLU A 88 11.57 5.24 0.85
CA GLU A 88 12.02 4.61 -0.40
C GLU A 88 10.93 3.71 -1.00
N ARG A 89 10.23 2.95 -0.15
CA ARG A 89 9.09 2.13 -0.55
C ARG A 89 7.94 2.98 -1.08
N ALA A 90 7.64 4.11 -0.43
CA ALA A 90 6.62 5.04 -0.89
C ALA A 90 7.00 5.69 -2.24
N ASP A 91 8.27 6.03 -2.46
CA ASP A 91 8.75 6.56 -3.73
C ASP A 91 8.57 5.53 -4.86
N ALA A 92 9.00 4.29 -4.64
CA ALA A 92 8.83 3.19 -5.60
C ALA A 92 7.34 2.90 -5.88
N ALA A 93 6.52 2.92 -4.82
CA ALA A 93 5.08 2.69 -4.91
C ALA A 93 4.39 3.71 -5.82
N PHE A 94 4.60 4.99 -5.55
CA PHE A 94 3.93 6.04 -6.30
C PHE A 94 4.47 6.18 -7.74
N GLU A 95 5.74 5.83 -7.98
CA GLU A 95 6.25 5.65 -9.33
C GLU A 95 5.52 4.52 -10.06
N PHE A 96 5.41 3.35 -9.42
CA PHE A 96 4.71 2.19 -9.98
C PHE A 96 3.25 2.50 -10.28
N PHE A 97 2.51 3.10 -9.35
CA PHE A 97 1.11 3.46 -9.54
C PHE A 97 0.92 4.43 -10.71
N THR A 98 1.80 5.42 -10.82
CA THR A 98 1.76 6.44 -11.87
C THR A 98 2.02 5.79 -13.24
N LYS A 99 3.05 4.94 -13.34
CA LYS A 99 3.40 4.25 -14.58
C LYS A 99 2.35 3.22 -14.98
N LEU A 100 1.78 2.50 -14.02
CA LEU A 100 0.68 1.57 -14.27
C LEU A 100 -0.63 2.29 -14.65
N GLY A 101 -0.78 3.56 -14.26
CA GLY A 101 -1.97 4.35 -14.57
C GLY A 101 -3.18 4.05 -13.67
N VAL A 102 -2.98 3.49 -12.47
CA VAL A 102 -4.06 3.23 -11.51
C VAL A 102 -4.32 4.45 -10.62
N PRO A 103 -5.59 4.76 -10.32
CA PRO A 103 -5.94 5.95 -9.54
C PRO A 103 -5.87 5.75 -8.03
N TYR A 104 -5.75 4.51 -7.55
CA TYR A 104 -5.86 4.19 -6.12
C TYR A 104 -4.80 3.19 -5.67
N TYR A 105 -4.55 3.19 -4.35
CA TYR A 105 -3.75 2.18 -3.64
C TYR A 105 -4.43 1.77 -2.33
N CYS A 106 -3.98 0.67 -1.75
CA CYS A 106 -4.40 0.20 -0.43
C CYS A 106 -3.23 -0.47 0.30
N PHE A 107 -3.24 -0.45 1.65
CA PHE A 107 -2.13 -0.94 2.45
C PHE A 107 -2.56 -1.36 3.87
N HIS A 108 -1.75 -2.24 4.49
CA HIS A 108 -1.73 -2.43 5.94
C HIS A 108 -0.68 -1.50 6.58
N ASP A 109 -0.83 -1.21 7.87
CA ASP A 109 0.15 -0.42 8.62
C ASP A 109 1.60 -0.86 8.38
N VAL A 110 1.89 -2.15 8.54
CA VAL A 110 3.23 -2.73 8.37
C VAL A 110 3.75 -2.71 6.91
N ASP A 111 2.87 -2.62 5.94
CA ASP A 111 3.29 -2.51 4.54
C ASP A 111 3.92 -1.15 4.27
N ALA A 112 3.29 -0.09 4.75
CA ALA A 112 3.74 1.29 4.56
C ALA A 112 4.76 1.73 5.60
N ALA A 113 4.60 1.26 6.86
CA ALA A 113 5.46 1.55 7.99
C ALA A 113 6.15 0.26 8.48
N PRO A 114 7.26 -0.17 7.83
CA PRO A 114 8.00 -1.36 8.24
C PRO A 114 8.37 -1.28 9.71
N ASP A 115 8.31 -2.42 10.39
CA ASP A 115 8.68 -2.58 11.79
C ASP A 115 7.79 -1.78 12.80
N ALA A 116 6.73 -1.11 12.32
CA ALA A 116 5.83 -0.34 13.19
C ALA A 116 5.16 -1.20 14.29
N ASN A 117 4.96 -2.49 14.00
CA ASN A 117 4.30 -3.42 14.93
C ASN A 117 5.28 -4.13 15.89
N ASP A 118 6.58 -3.85 15.79
CA ASP A 118 7.61 -4.47 16.61
C ASP A 118 7.79 -3.79 17.97
N THR A 119 7.15 -2.65 18.20
CA THR A 119 7.13 -1.94 19.48
C THR A 119 5.92 -2.33 20.33
N ASP A 120 6.06 -2.17 21.66
CA ASP A 120 4.95 -2.19 22.64
C ASP A 120 4.63 -0.77 23.18
N ASP A 121 5.31 0.26 22.66
CA ASP A 121 5.06 1.66 23.01
C ASP A 121 4.01 2.27 22.06
N VAL A 122 2.86 2.59 22.62
CA VAL A 122 1.73 3.21 21.89
C VAL A 122 2.14 4.53 21.24
N THR A 123 2.90 5.36 21.95
CA THR A 123 3.32 6.67 21.43
C THR A 123 4.27 6.54 20.25
N GLU A 124 5.19 5.59 20.33
CA GLU A 124 6.11 5.28 19.23
C GLU A 124 5.37 4.78 17.99
N TYR A 125 4.43 3.85 18.18
CA TYR A 125 3.59 3.33 17.10
C TYR A 125 2.79 4.45 16.43
N GLU A 126 2.02 5.22 17.21
CA GLU A 126 1.19 6.31 16.69
C GLU A 126 2.04 7.36 15.94
N LYS A 127 3.20 7.73 16.47
CA LYS A 127 4.13 8.67 15.82
C LYS A 127 4.68 8.14 14.51
N THR A 128 5.00 6.85 14.45
CA THR A 128 5.48 6.20 13.23
C THR A 128 4.41 6.22 12.13
N ILE A 129 3.17 5.81 12.47
CA ILE A 129 2.02 5.84 11.54
C ILE A 129 1.74 7.28 11.07
N GLU A 130 1.78 8.25 11.98
CA GLU A 130 1.56 9.67 11.66
C GLU A 130 2.63 10.20 10.70
N THR A 131 3.90 9.85 10.92
CA THR A 131 5.04 10.27 10.10
C THR A 131 4.93 9.69 8.69
N VAL A 132 4.71 8.38 8.59
CA VAL A 132 4.57 7.69 7.28
C VAL A 132 3.33 8.16 6.54
N SER A 133 2.23 8.40 7.24
CA SER A 133 1.03 9.01 6.62
C SER A 133 1.32 10.39 6.03
N GLY A 134 2.19 11.18 6.67
CA GLY A 134 2.69 12.44 6.10
C GLY A 134 3.42 12.24 4.78
N MET A 135 4.35 11.29 4.73
CA MET A 135 5.10 10.95 3.52
C MET A 135 4.17 10.51 2.37
N LEU A 136 3.17 9.67 2.67
CA LEU A 136 2.18 9.23 1.68
C LEU A 136 1.32 10.39 1.17
N LEU A 137 0.89 11.30 2.06
CA LEU A 137 0.07 12.46 1.70
C LEU A 137 0.80 13.41 0.72
N GLU A 138 2.10 13.62 0.92
CA GLU A 138 2.93 14.41 0.00
C GLU A 138 2.95 13.79 -1.40
N ARG A 139 3.11 12.47 -1.48
CA ARG A 139 3.12 11.73 -2.74
C ARG A 139 1.75 11.69 -3.41
N GLN A 140 0.68 11.59 -2.62
CA GLN A 140 -0.69 11.76 -3.14
C GLN A 140 -0.89 13.13 -3.79
N LYS A 141 -0.45 14.22 -3.12
CA LYS A 141 -0.55 15.59 -3.66
C LYS A 141 0.24 15.76 -4.95
N ALA A 142 1.42 15.15 -5.04
CA ALA A 142 2.28 15.27 -6.20
C ALA A 142 1.81 14.44 -7.41
N SER A 143 1.16 13.28 -7.19
CA SER A 143 0.73 12.35 -8.24
C SER A 143 -0.75 12.43 -8.60
N GLY A 144 -1.60 12.88 -7.67
CA GLY A 144 -3.05 12.79 -7.78
C GLY A 144 -3.64 11.41 -7.47
N ILE A 145 -2.81 10.41 -7.15
CA ILE A 145 -3.22 9.07 -6.74
C ILE A 145 -3.79 9.13 -5.32
N LYS A 146 -4.83 8.35 -5.02
CA LYS A 146 -5.60 8.46 -3.78
C LYS A 146 -5.63 7.14 -3.02
N LEU A 147 -5.79 7.22 -1.70
CA LEU A 147 -6.07 6.05 -0.89
C LEU A 147 -7.49 5.55 -1.18
N LEU A 148 -7.63 4.25 -1.51
CA LEU A 148 -8.92 3.60 -1.59
C LEU A 148 -9.38 3.13 -0.21
N TRP A 149 -8.51 2.40 0.49
CA TRP A 149 -8.70 1.94 1.85
C TRP A 149 -7.36 1.56 2.49
N ASN A 150 -7.33 1.56 3.81
CA ASN A 150 -6.26 0.97 4.60
C ASN A 150 -6.84 0.06 5.68
N THR A 151 -5.97 -0.66 6.38
CA THR A 151 -6.33 -1.55 7.47
C THR A 151 -5.14 -1.75 8.41
N ALA A 152 -5.40 -2.18 9.65
CA ALA A 152 -4.39 -2.64 10.58
C ALA A 152 -4.07 -4.12 10.34
N ASN A 153 -2.80 -4.49 10.35
CA ASN A 153 -2.37 -5.88 10.33
C ASN A 153 -2.42 -6.46 11.75
N MET A 154 -3.51 -7.11 12.08
CA MET A 154 -3.74 -7.75 13.38
C MET A 154 -3.67 -9.28 13.29
N PHE A 155 -2.81 -9.81 12.41
CA PHE A 155 -2.74 -11.26 12.16
C PHE A 155 -1.33 -11.81 11.94
N SER A 156 -0.37 -11.02 11.48
CA SER A 156 0.99 -11.52 11.19
C SER A 156 1.91 -11.52 12.43
N HIS A 157 1.76 -10.55 13.34
CA HIS A 157 2.59 -10.50 14.53
C HIS A 157 2.23 -11.64 15.52
N PRO A 158 3.21 -12.31 16.16
CA PRO A 158 2.98 -13.42 17.09
C PRO A 158 2.01 -13.12 18.25
N ARG A 159 1.88 -11.84 18.69
CA ARG A 159 0.91 -11.44 19.73
C ARG A 159 -0.52 -11.83 19.38
N TYR A 160 -0.85 -11.93 18.10
CA TYR A 160 -2.19 -12.25 17.60
C TYR A 160 -2.44 -13.75 17.37
N MET A 161 -1.54 -14.61 17.82
CA MET A 161 -1.68 -16.05 17.60
C MET A 161 -3.02 -16.63 18.13
N ASN A 162 -3.58 -16.01 19.17
CA ASN A 162 -4.85 -16.42 19.80
C ASN A 162 -5.99 -15.40 19.55
N GLY A 163 -5.94 -14.69 18.41
CA GLY A 163 -6.89 -13.65 18.07
C GLY A 163 -6.40 -12.24 18.39
N ALA A 164 -7.08 -11.25 17.86
CA ALA A 164 -6.86 -9.84 18.09
C ALA A 164 -7.97 -9.21 18.94
N ALA A 165 -9.10 -8.84 18.34
CA ALA A 165 -10.25 -8.29 19.06
C ALA A 165 -10.93 -9.34 19.97
N THR A 166 -10.77 -10.61 19.68
CA THR A 166 -11.29 -11.74 20.45
C THR A 166 -10.26 -12.37 21.40
N ASN A 167 -9.04 -11.78 21.50
CA ASN A 167 -7.98 -12.34 22.33
C ASN A 167 -8.36 -12.31 23.80
N PRO A 168 -8.15 -13.40 24.57
CA PRO A 168 -8.42 -13.43 26.02
C PRO A 168 -7.46 -12.59 26.85
N ASP A 169 -6.27 -12.24 26.32
CA ASP A 169 -5.34 -11.29 26.96
C ASP A 169 -5.76 -9.86 26.64
N PHE A 170 -6.19 -9.15 27.68
CA PHE A 170 -6.63 -7.76 27.56
C PHE A 170 -5.55 -6.82 26.98
N ARG A 171 -4.28 -7.10 27.19
CA ARG A 171 -3.17 -6.31 26.62
C ARG A 171 -3.13 -6.42 25.10
N VAL A 172 -3.39 -7.61 24.57
CA VAL A 172 -3.46 -7.84 23.12
C VAL A 172 -4.70 -7.17 22.53
N LEU A 173 -5.85 -7.30 23.18
CA LEU A 173 -7.10 -6.65 22.76
C LEU A 173 -6.94 -5.12 22.73
N THR A 174 -6.33 -4.53 23.76
CA THR A 174 -6.09 -3.08 23.79
C THR A 174 -5.09 -2.63 22.74
N TRP A 175 -4.05 -3.41 22.47
CA TRP A 175 -3.11 -3.11 21.39
C TRP A 175 -3.80 -3.16 20.01
N ALA A 176 -4.64 -4.14 19.75
CA ALA A 176 -5.45 -4.19 18.54
C ALA A 176 -6.31 -2.93 18.36
N ALA A 177 -6.90 -2.43 19.45
CA ALA A 177 -7.66 -1.18 19.42
C ALA A 177 -6.78 0.05 19.09
N VAL A 178 -5.55 0.11 19.61
CA VAL A 178 -4.56 1.16 19.27
C VAL A 178 -4.24 1.14 17.77
N GLN A 179 -3.94 -0.03 17.23
CA GLN A 179 -3.63 -0.15 15.80
C GLN A 179 -4.82 0.28 14.92
N VAL A 180 -6.02 -0.20 15.21
CA VAL A 180 -7.23 0.20 14.46
C VAL A 180 -7.44 1.71 14.55
N LYS A 181 -7.33 2.30 15.74
CA LYS A 181 -7.50 3.75 15.90
C LYS A 181 -6.49 4.55 15.09
N ALA A 182 -5.20 4.23 15.20
CA ALA A 182 -4.16 4.94 14.47
C ALA A 182 -4.37 4.82 12.94
N MET A 183 -4.79 3.66 12.46
CA MET A 183 -5.06 3.45 11.03
C MET A 183 -6.35 4.12 10.56
N LEU A 184 -7.35 4.31 11.42
CA LEU A 184 -8.52 5.14 11.11
C LEU A 184 -8.14 6.62 11.02
N ASP A 185 -7.31 7.13 11.93
CA ASP A 185 -6.80 8.50 11.88
C ASP A 185 -5.96 8.72 10.60
N ALA A 186 -5.10 7.78 10.25
CA ALA A 186 -4.35 7.79 9.01
C ALA A 186 -5.27 7.77 7.76
N ASN A 187 -6.35 7.00 7.80
CA ASN A 187 -7.36 6.97 6.73
C ASN A 187 -7.98 8.35 6.51
N VAL A 188 -8.41 8.99 7.58
CA VAL A 188 -8.99 10.34 7.54
C VAL A 188 -7.97 11.35 6.98
N LYS A 189 -6.74 11.33 7.49
CA LYS A 189 -5.65 12.21 7.03
C LYS A 189 -5.34 12.05 5.55
N LEU A 190 -5.34 10.81 5.05
CA LEU A 190 -5.06 10.48 3.65
C LEU A 190 -6.29 10.64 2.73
N GLY A 191 -7.46 10.96 3.27
CA GLY A 191 -8.71 11.09 2.51
C GLY A 191 -9.20 9.78 1.92
N GLY A 192 -8.96 8.67 2.60
CA GLY A 192 -9.41 7.34 2.20
C GLY A 192 -10.92 7.25 2.09
N LYS A 193 -11.38 6.45 1.15
CA LYS A 193 -12.83 6.29 0.89
C LYS A 193 -13.48 5.24 1.77
N ASN A 194 -12.70 4.26 2.20
CA ASN A 194 -13.17 3.13 2.98
C ASN A 194 -12.09 2.72 3.98
N TYR A 195 -12.50 2.00 5.02
CA TYR A 195 -11.62 1.27 5.93
C TYR A 195 -12.02 -0.20 5.91
N VAL A 196 -11.04 -1.11 5.90
CA VAL A 196 -11.31 -2.54 5.96
C VAL A 196 -11.00 -3.04 7.37
N PHE A 197 -12.00 -3.66 8.01
CA PHE A 197 -11.80 -4.45 9.23
C PHE A 197 -11.52 -5.89 8.80
N TRP A 198 -10.27 -6.31 8.91
CA TRP A 198 -9.84 -7.63 8.49
C TRP A 198 -9.63 -8.54 9.68
N GLY A 199 -10.52 -9.51 9.86
CA GLY A 199 -10.46 -10.53 10.91
C GLY A 199 -9.62 -11.74 10.47
N GLY A 200 -8.32 -11.57 10.29
CA GLY A 200 -7.42 -12.62 9.80
C GLY A 200 -7.10 -13.70 10.83
N ARG A 201 -7.17 -13.38 12.13
CA ARG A 201 -6.98 -14.29 13.25
C ARG A 201 -7.94 -13.92 14.38
N GLU A 202 -9.15 -14.40 14.26
CA GLU A 202 -10.18 -14.19 15.26
C GLU A 202 -10.57 -15.54 15.90
N GLY A 203 -9.85 -15.91 16.93
CA GLY A 203 -10.10 -16.96 17.88
C GLY A 203 -10.60 -18.31 17.42
#